data_88cb087e2f60b1c40df6d1aeab7e7760
#
_entry.id   88cb087e2f60b1c40df6d1aeab7e7760
#
_cell.length_a   1.000
_cell.length_b   1.000
_cell.length_c   1.000
_cell.angle_alpha   90.00
_cell.angle_beta   90.00
_cell.angle_gamma   90.00
#
_symmetry.space_group_name_H-M   'P 1'
#
loop_
_entity.id
_entity.type
_entity.pdbx_description
1 polymer ?
#
loop_
_entity_poly.entity_id
_entity_poly.type
_entity_poly.pdbx_seq_one_letter_code
_entity_poly.pdbx_strand_id
1 'polypeptide(L)'
;MGQINEKNIANAVYLLAKEQKSQNVVDDLRFLVKSVKEVSEFRYFLFSSVKISEKENLIKKSFPKVGDVAVKSFLTVIRYNLLKKVNKIISIVESLQLEESSSKKAVVESVVKMNKSQITKLKDVLSKRLDKSVEIENVINSKVKGGLKIKISDLLIDVSVAGKIKQLKNNLQ
;
A
#
# COMPACT_ATOMS: atom_id res chain seq x y z
N MET A 1 18.98 -1.14 18.83
CA MET A 1 18.59 -0.13 17.80
C MET A 1 18.64 -0.82 16.44
N GLY A 2 17.48 -1.02 15.79
CA GLY A 2 17.43 -1.66 14.47
C GLY A 2 18.19 -0.82 13.43
N GLN A 3 18.95 -1.47 12.57
CA GLN A 3 19.66 -0.80 11.48
C GLN A 3 18.64 -0.09 10.58
N ILE A 4 18.78 1.23 10.47
CA ILE A 4 17.97 2.04 9.53
C ILE A 4 18.47 1.71 8.13
N ASN A 5 17.66 1.02 7.36
CA ASN A 5 17.95 0.64 5.98
C ASN A 5 16.90 1.21 5.02
N GLU A 6 17.14 1.07 3.71
CA GLU A 6 16.28 1.58 2.64
C GLU A 6 14.84 1.09 2.78
N LYS A 7 14.65 -0.17 3.17
CA LYS A 7 13.32 -0.81 3.28
C LYS A 7 12.51 -0.20 4.42
N ASN A 8 13.16 0.06 5.57
CA ASN A 8 12.50 0.67 6.73
C ASN A 8 12.05 2.10 6.43
N ILE A 9 12.90 2.88 5.74
CA ILE A 9 12.53 4.25 5.31
C ILE A 9 11.41 4.20 4.28
N ALA A 10 11.48 3.32 3.28
CA ALA A 10 10.42 3.20 2.28
C ALA A 10 9.07 2.85 2.90
N ASN A 11 9.04 1.90 3.85
CA ASN A 11 7.82 1.56 4.58
C ASN A 11 7.28 2.74 5.39
N ALA A 12 8.15 3.49 6.07
CA ALA A 12 7.73 4.67 6.83
C ALA A 12 7.16 5.76 5.91
N VAL A 13 7.78 6.02 4.77
CA VAL A 13 7.29 6.97 3.76
C VAL A 13 5.93 6.53 3.22
N TYR A 14 5.77 5.25 2.90
CA TYR A 14 4.51 4.69 2.42
C TYR A 14 3.38 4.84 3.44
N LEU A 15 3.64 4.50 4.71
CA LEU A 15 2.65 4.63 5.79
C LEU A 15 2.23 6.08 6.03
N LEU A 16 3.19 7.01 6.06
CA LEU A 16 2.91 8.44 6.19
C LEU A 16 2.12 8.99 4.99
N ALA A 17 2.47 8.55 3.77
CA ALA A 17 1.75 8.95 2.57
C ALA A 17 0.30 8.44 2.59
N LYS A 18 0.08 7.23 3.07
CA LYS A 18 -1.25 6.62 3.25
C LYS A 18 -2.07 7.39 4.29
N GLU A 19 -1.50 7.66 5.46
CA GLU A 19 -2.16 8.38 6.56
C GLU A 19 -2.59 9.80 6.14
N GLN A 20 -1.72 10.52 5.43
CA GLN A 20 -1.98 11.88 4.97
C GLN A 20 -2.65 11.95 3.59
N LYS A 21 -3.05 10.80 3.01
CA LYS A 21 -3.67 10.69 1.67
C LYS A 21 -2.87 11.40 0.58
N SER A 22 -1.54 11.38 0.69
CA SER A 22 -0.63 12.01 -0.27
C SER A 22 -0.39 11.07 -1.46
N GLN A 23 -1.07 11.34 -2.59
CA GLN A 23 -0.96 10.51 -3.80
C GLN A 23 0.33 10.73 -4.59
N ASN A 24 0.92 11.93 -4.51
CA ASN A 24 2.04 12.35 -5.38
C ASN A 24 3.42 12.23 -4.70
N VAL A 25 3.52 11.53 -3.55
CA VAL A 25 4.76 11.47 -2.77
C VAL A 25 5.96 10.96 -3.58
N VAL A 26 5.74 10.03 -4.50
CA VAL A 26 6.78 9.44 -5.35
C VAL A 26 7.32 10.46 -6.36
N ASP A 27 6.41 11.15 -7.05
CA ASP A 27 6.78 12.17 -8.05
C ASP A 27 7.48 13.35 -7.38
N ASP A 28 6.98 13.78 -6.24
CA ASP A 28 7.59 14.83 -5.43
C ASP A 28 9.02 14.45 -4.97
N LEU A 29 9.23 13.21 -4.52
CA LEU A 29 10.55 12.71 -4.16
C LEU A 29 11.48 12.66 -5.37
N ARG A 30 11.01 12.20 -6.53
CA ARG A 30 11.79 12.20 -7.78
C ARG A 30 12.20 13.61 -8.18
N PHE A 31 11.27 14.56 -8.08
CA PHE A 31 11.52 15.96 -8.37
C PHE A 31 12.61 16.54 -7.45
N LEU A 32 12.51 16.33 -6.13
CA LEU A 32 13.52 16.80 -5.17
C LEU A 32 14.90 16.18 -5.44
N VAL A 33 14.95 14.88 -5.74
CA VAL A 33 16.20 14.17 -6.09
C VAL A 33 16.84 14.74 -7.34
N LYS A 34 16.03 15.05 -8.36
CA LYS A 34 16.48 15.67 -9.61
C LYS A 34 17.04 17.06 -9.33
N SER A 35 16.33 17.88 -8.55
CA SER A 35 16.77 19.23 -8.18
C SER A 35 18.12 19.24 -7.46
N VAL A 36 18.38 18.27 -6.58
CA VAL A 36 19.71 18.14 -5.90
C VAL A 36 20.83 17.78 -6.88
N LYS A 37 20.52 17.05 -7.95
CA LYS A 37 21.53 16.70 -8.97
C LYS A 37 21.84 17.86 -9.89
N GLU A 38 20.83 18.66 -10.23
CA GLU A 38 20.91 19.72 -11.23
C GLU A 38 21.40 21.05 -10.64
N VAL A 39 21.08 21.34 -9.36
CA VAL A 39 21.39 22.61 -8.70
C VAL A 39 22.44 22.40 -7.62
N SER A 40 23.68 22.79 -7.90
CA SER A 40 24.84 22.61 -6.98
C SER A 40 24.67 23.36 -5.67
N GLU A 41 24.11 24.57 -5.70
CA GLU A 41 23.87 25.41 -4.52
C GLU A 41 22.86 24.76 -3.58
N PHE A 42 21.79 24.16 -4.14
CA PHE A 42 20.79 23.42 -3.37
C PHE A 42 21.41 22.20 -2.70
N ARG A 43 22.23 21.45 -3.43
CA ARG A 43 22.97 20.30 -2.87
C ARG A 43 23.88 20.75 -1.74
N TYR A 44 24.69 21.80 -1.93
CA TYR A 44 25.59 22.32 -0.91
C TYR A 44 24.83 22.72 0.37
N PHE A 45 23.72 23.44 0.22
CA PHE A 45 22.85 23.84 1.34
C PHE A 45 22.30 22.63 2.10
N LEU A 46 21.83 21.60 1.41
CA LEU A 46 21.27 20.41 2.04
C LEU A 46 22.29 19.62 2.88
N PHE A 47 23.55 19.61 2.47
CA PHE A 47 24.62 18.92 3.19
C PHE A 47 25.38 19.83 4.18
N SER A 48 25.02 21.10 4.26
CA SER A 48 25.59 22.03 5.24
C SER A 48 25.14 21.71 6.68
N SER A 49 25.78 22.31 7.68
CA SER A 49 25.45 22.14 9.12
C SER A 49 24.19 22.90 9.56
N VAL A 50 23.42 23.44 8.64
CA VAL A 50 22.16 24.16 8.91
C VAL A 50 21.13 23.23 9.53
N LYS A 51 20.32 23.78 10.45
CA LYS A 51 19.25 23.00 11.14
C LYS A 51 18.24 22.43 10.15
N ILE A 52 17.72 21.23 10.45
CA ILE A 52 16.74 20.53 9.59
C ILE A 52 15.49 21.38 9.37
N SER A 53 15.03 22.12 10.40
CA SER A 53 13.88 23.02 10.29
C SER A 53 14.08 24.14 9.26
N GLU A 54 15.29 24.67 9.16
CA GLU A 54 15.61 25.72 8.17
C GLU A 54 15.69 25.13 6.75
N LYS A 55 16.23 23.90 6.62
CA LYS A 55 16.22 23.15 5.36
C LYS A 55 14.78 22.87 4.89
N GLU A 56 13.91 22.44 5.81
CA GLU A 56 12.50 22.21 5.53
C GLU A 56 11.80 23.48 5.05
N ASN A 57 12.00 24.59 5.76
CA ASN A 57 11.42 25.89 5.41
C ASN A 57 11.89 26.38 4.04
N LEU A 58 13.18 26.21 3.72
CA LEU A 58 13.70 26.61 2.42
C LEU A 58 13.08 25.76 1.29
N ILE A 59 13.02 24.44 1.46
CA ILE A 59 12.43 23.54 0.46
C ILE A 59 10.96 23.93 0.21
N LYS A 60 10.17 24.15 1.27
CA LYS A 60 8.77 24.53 1.16
C LYS A 60 8.57 25.88 0.48
N LYS A 61 9.45 26.86 0.74
CA LYS A 61 9.41 28.16 0.08
C LYS A 61 9.82 28.07 -1.40
N SER A 62 10.84 27.28 -1.70
CA SER A 62 11.35 27.14 -3.09
C SER A 62 10.44 26.26 -3.95
N PHE A 63 9.78 25.27 -3.35
CA PHE A 63 8.95 24.27 -4.04
C PHE A 63 7.57 24.12 -3.39
N PRO A 64 6.69 25.14 -3.47
CA PRO A 64 5.40 25.15 -2.76
C PRO A 64 4.42 24.07 -3.23
N LYS A 65 4.66 23.45 -4.38
CA LYS A 65 3.84 22.34 -4.92
C LYS A 65 4.22 20.97 -4.38
N VAL A 66 5.38 20.84 -3.72
CA VAL A 66 5.86 19.57 -3.15
C VAL A 66 5.18 19.33 -1.81
N GLY A 67 4.60 18.15 -1.65
CA GLY A 67 3.88 17.77 -0.45
C GLY A 67 4.76 17.64 0.79
N ASP A 68 4.21 17.95 1.96
CA ASP A 68 4.92 17.89 3.26
C ASP A 68 5.53 16.50 3.55
N VAL A 69 4.83 15.43 3.17
CA VAL A 69 5.34 14.05 3.34
C VAL A 69 6.62 13.84 2.55
N ALA A 70 6.65 14.30 1.30
CA ALA A 70 7.84 14.18 0.45
C ALA A 70 9.02 14.98 1.00
N VAL A 71 8.79 16.22 1.46
CA VAL A 71 9.84 17.06 2.05
C VAL A 71 10.44 16.41 3.29
N LYS A 72 9.63 15.96 4.24
CA LYS A 72 10.09 15.29 5.47
C LYS A 72 10.80 13.97 5.18
N SER A 73 10.27 13.19 4.25
CA SER A 73 10.89 11.93 3.81
C SER A 73 12.23 12.15 3.16
N PHE A 74 12.34 13.16 2.30
CA PHE A 74 13.57 13.54 1.63
C PHE A 74 14.65 14.00 2.62
N LEU A 75 14.31 14.86 3.59
CA LEU A 75 15.22 15.27 4.65
C LEU A 75 15.66 14.10 5.53
N THR A 76 14.79 13.12 5.76
CA THR A 76 15.14 11.89 6.45
C THR A 76 16.18 11.08 5.66
N VAL A 77 16.02 10.93 4.35
CA VAL A 77 16.99 10.27 3.46
C VAL A 77 18.36 10.96 3.53
N ILE A 78 18.38 12.30 3.54
CA ILE A 78 19.62 13.09 3.66
C ILE A 78 20.25 12.89 5.03
N ARG A 79 19.48 12.98 6.11
CA ARG A 79 19.96 12.82 7.50
C ARG A 79 20.66 11.47 7.71
N TYR A 80 20.17 10.41 7.10
CA TYR A 80 20.76 9.06 7.20
C TYR A 80 21.76 8.75 6.08
N ASN A 81 22.17 9.75 5.30
CA ASN A 81 23.15 9.62 4.21
C ASN A 81 22.77 8.54 3.16
N LEU A 82 21.46 8.38 2.90
CA LEU A 82 20.93 7.39 1.97
C LEU A 82 20.58 7.95 0.60
N LEU A 83 21.08 9.15 0.26
CA LEU A 83 20.78 9.80 -1.03
C LEU A 83 21.23 8.93 -2.24
N LYS A 84 22.35 8.20 -2.11
CA LYS A 84 22.80 7.27 -3.16
C LYS A 84 21.82 6.11 -3.40
N LYS A 85 21.02 5.78 -2.41
CA LYS A 85 20.06 4.67 -2.42
C LYS A 85 18.59 5.14 -2.59
N VAL A 86 18.38 6.45 -2.78
CA VAL A 86 17.05 7.04 -2.85
C VAL A 86 16.19 6.47 -3.96
N ASN A 87 16.75 6.15 -5.13
CA ASN A 87 16.01 5.53 -6.23
C ASN A 87 15.45 4.15 -5.82
N LYS A 88 16.21 3.38 -5.03
CA LYS A 88 15.72 2.11 -4.49
C LYS A 88 14.60 2.31 -3.47
N ILE A 89 14.71 3.34 -2.62
CA ILE A 89 13.65 3.72 -1.68
C ILE A 89 12.37 4.06 -2.45
N ILE A 90 12.47 4.90 -3.48
CA ILE A 90 11.35 5.29 -4.35
C ILE A 90 10.70 4.07 -5.00
N SER A 91 11.50 3.16 -5.58
CA SER A 91 10.97 1.93 -6.21
C SER A 91 10.20 1.05 -5.22
N ILE A 92 10.67 0.94 -3.96
CA ILE A 92 9.96 0.18 -2.93
C ILE A 92 8.64 0.87 -2.58
N VAL A 93 8.61 2.20 -2.43
CA VAL A 93 7.37 2.96 -2.17
C VAL A 93 6.37 2.77 -3.31
N GLU A 94 6.82 2.85 -4.56
CA GLU A 94 5.97 2.59 -5.74
C GLU A 94 5.39 1.17 -5.73
N SER A 95 6.21 0.16 -5.46
CA SER A 95 5.76 -1.22 -5.38
C SER A 95 4.67 -1.40 -4.31
N LEU A 96 4.85 -0.78 -3.13
CA LEU A 96 3.86 -0.82 -2.06
C LEU A 96 2.54 -0.12 -2.45
N GLN A 97 2.62 1.02 -3.16
CA GLN A 97 1.43 1.72 -3.66
C GLN A 97 0.70 0.89 -4.73
N LEU A 98 1.43 0.25 -5.64
CA LEU A 98 0.85 -0.63 -6.66
C LEU A 98 0.20 -1.88 -6.03
N GLU A 99 0.83 -2.49 -5.03
CA GLU A 99 0.25 -3.61 -4.28
C GLU A 99 -1.02 -3.22 -3.53
N GLU A 100 -1.10 -1.98 -3.03
CA GLU A 100 -2.31 -1.48 -2.38
C GLU A 100 -3.43 -1.19 -3.38
N SER A 101 -3.09 -0.58 -4.52
CA SER A 101 -4.04 -0.23 -5.57
C SER A 101 -4.50 -1.44 -6.39
N SER A 102 -3.75 -2.55 -6.35
CA SER A 102 -4.13 -3.77 -7.05
C SER A 102 -5.39 -4.39 -6.45
N SER A 103 -6.43 -4.57 -7.26
CA SER A 103 -7.63 -5.29 -6.87
C SER A 103 -7.29 -6.76 -6.61
N LYS A 104 -7.74 -7.31 -5.47
CA LYS A 104 -7.62 -8.74 -5.21
C LYS A 104 -8.72 -9.51 -5.92
N LYS A 105 -8.35 -10.53 -6.67
CA LYS A 105 -9.31 -11.43 -7.30
C LYS A 105 -9.84 -12.43 -6.27
N ALA A 106 -11.17 -12.41 -6.06
CA ALA A 106 -11.88 -13.35 -5.23
C ALA A 106 -12.64 -14.35 -6.11
N VAL A 107 -12.27 -15.61 -6.05
CA VAL A 107 -13.04 -16.69 -6.69
C VAL A 107 -14.11 -17.16 -5.71
N VAL A 108 -15.38 -17.01 -6.10
CA VAL A 108 -16.55 -17.36 -5.28
C VAL A 108 -17.26 -18.54 -5.90
N GLU A 109 -17.17 -19.69 -5.25
CA GLU A 109 -17.91 -20.88 -5.65
C GLU A 109 -19.31 -20.87 -5.03
N SER A 110 -20.34 -21.08 -5.84
CA SER A 110 -21.73 -21.15 -5.45
C SER A 110 -22.47 -22.23 -6.24
N VAL A 111 -23.60 -22.73 -5.73
CA VAL A 111 -24.42 -23.74 -6.43
C VAL A 111 -25.12 -23.16 -7.66
N VAL A 112 -25.53 -21.90 -7.56
CA VAL A 112 -26.22 -21.16 -8.63
C VAL A 112 -25.48 -19.86 -8.92
N LYS A 113 -25.66 -19.35 -10.13
CA LYS A 113 -25.06 -18.08 -10.53
C LYS A 113 -25.56 -16.94 -9.65
N MET A 114 -24.65 -16.18 -9.08
CA MET A 114 -24.99 -14.99 -8.28
C MET A 114 -25.52 -13.87 -9.18
N ASN A 115 -26.52 -13.16 -8.68
CA ASN A 115 -27.03 -11.96 -9.36
C ASN A 115 -26.14 -10.74 -9.06
N LYS A 116 -26.30 -9.67 -9.85
CA LYS A 116 -25.49 -8.44 -9.72
C LYS A 116 -25.55 -7.84 -8.31
N SER A 117 -26.71 -7.80 -7.67
CA SER A 117 -26.87 -7.25 -6.32
C SER A 117 -26.10 -8.06 -5.27
N GLN A 118 -26.13 -9.41 -5.37
CA GLN A 118 -25.35 -10.27 -4.48
C GLN A 118 -23.85 -10.08 -4.65
N ILE A 119 -23.39 -9.97 -5.91
CA ILE A 119 -21.97 -9.72 -6.23
C ILE A 119 -21.54 -8.35 -5.65
N THR A 120 -22.33 -7.30 -5.83
CA THR A 120 -22.02 -5.95 -5.30
C THR A 120 -21.92 -5.97 -3.78
N LYS A 121 -22.94 -6.53 -3.09
CA LYS A 121 -22.91 -6.63 -1.62
C LYS A 121 -21.71 -7.44 -1.10
N LEU A 122 -21.38 -8.54 -1.75
CA LEU A 122 -20.24 -9.36 -1.36
C LEU A 122 -18.93 -8.63 -1.61
N LYS A 123 -18.81 -7.91 -2.73
CA LYS A 123 -17.66 -7.06 -3.04
C LYS A 123 -17.45 -5.99 -1.95
N ASP A 124 -18.50 -5.29 -1.54
CA ASP A 124 -18.43 -4.25 -0.51
C ASP A 124 -17.97 -4.80 0.84
N VAL A 125 -18.52 -5.96 1.24
CA VAL A 125 -18.15 -6.63 2.50
C VAL A 125 -16.68 -7.07 2.47
N LEU A 126 -16.24 -7.69 1.38
CA LEU A 126 -14.87 -8.17 1.23
C LEU A 126 -13.88 -7.01 1.13
N SER A 127 -14.22 -5.95 0.40
CA SER A 127 -13.38 -4.76 0.28
C SER A 127 -13.18 -4.05 1.61
N LYS A 128 -14.24 -3.91 2.41
CA LYS A 128 -14.15 -3.36 3.78
C LYS A 128 -13.32 -4.23 4.71
N ARG A 129 -13.44 -5.56 4.62
CA ARG A 129 -12.72 -6.49 5.50
C ARG A 129 -11.24 -6.59 5.16
N LEU A 130 -10.88 -6.44 3.88
CA LEU A 130 -9.51 -6.58 3.39
C LEU A 130 -8.79 -5.24 3.23
N ASP A 131 -9.52 -4.13 3.40
CA ASP A 131 -9.05 -2.76 3.12
C ASP A 131 -8.43 -2.64 1.71
N LYS A 132 -9.03 -3.36 0.74
CA LYS A 132 -8.58 -3.42 -0.65
C LYS A 132 -9.76 -3.56 -1.61
N SER A 133 -9.60 -3.07 -2.82
CA SER A 133 -10.55 -3.34 -3.90
C SER A 133 -10.56 -4.86 -4.21
N VAL A 134 -11.74 -5.44 -4.37
CA VAL A 134 -11.90 -6.87 -4.66
C VAL A 134 -12.69 -7.04 -5.95
N GLU A 135 -12.18 -7.84 -6.87
CA GLU A 135 -12.92 -8.31 -8.05
C GLU A 135 -13.46 -9.71 -7.78
N ILE A 136 -14.76 -9.92 -8.05
CA ILE A 136 -15.40 -11.20 -7.81
C ILE A 136 -15.57 -11.96 -9.13
N GLU A 137 -15.01 -13.17 -9.16
CA GLU A 137 -15.30 -14.17 -10.19
C GLU A 137 -16.20 -15.25 -9.58
N ASN A 138 -17.44 -15.35 -10.06
CA ASN A 138 -18.37 -16.37 -9.59
C ASN A 138 -18.27 -17.65 -10.44
N VAL A 139 -17.93 -18.75 -9.78
CA VAL A 139 -17.84 -20.10 -10.37
C VAL A 139 -18.96 -20.97 -9.82
N ILE A 140 -19.68 -21.66 -10.70
CA ILE A 140 -20.74 -22.60 -10.31
C ILE A 140 -20.08 -23.93 -9.93
N ASN A 141 -20.30 -24.35 -8.68
CA ASN A 141 -19.80 -25.64 -8.17
C ASN A 141 -20.85 -26.34 -7.34
N SER A 142 -21.43 -27.44 -7.90
CA SER A 142 -22.46 -28.23 -7.24
C SER A 142 -22.00 -28.95 -5.96
N LYS A 143 -20.68 -29.11 -5.77
CA LYS A 143 -20.12 -29.74 -4.56
C LYS A 143 -20.29 -28.85 -3.30
N VAL A 144 -20.55 -27.58 -3.46
CA VAL A 144 -20.79 -26.63 -2.35
C VAL A 144 -22.10 -26.92 -1.59
N LYS A 145 -23.08 -27.57 -2.25
CA LYS A 145 -24.40 -27.99 -1.70
C LYS A 145 -25.21 -26.86 -1.04
N GLY A 146 -24.86 -25.59 -1.26
CA GLY A 146 -25.48 -24.40 -0.69
C GLY A 146 -24.49 -23.50 0.06
N GLY A 147 -24.79 -22.20 0.12
CA GLY A 147 -23.86 -21.20 0.64
C GLY A 147 -22.77 -20.83 -0.34
N LEU A 148 -21.64 -20.33 0.17
CA LEU A 148 -20.53 -19.82 -0.63
C LEU A 148 -19.20 -20.37 -0.11
N LYS A 149 -18.26 -20.60 -1.03
CA LYS A 149 -16.86 -20.82 -0.73
C LYS A 149 -16.03 -19.78 -1.45
N ILE A 150 -15.25 -18.98 -0.71
CA ILE A 150 -14.55 -17.82 -1.24
C ILE A 150 -13.05 -18.04 -1.08
N LYS A 151 -12.32 -17.92 -2.18
CA LYS A 151 -10.86 -17.98 -2.20
C LYS A 151 -10.31 -16.65 -2.68
N ILE A 152 -9.43 -16.03 -1.86
CA ILE A 152 -8.76 -14.76 -2.16
C ILE A 152 -7.28 -14.93 -1.86
N SER A 153 -6.46 -15.05 -2.89
CA SER A 153 -5.05 -15.42 -2.73
C SER A 153 -4.92 -16.69 -1.88
N ASP A 154 -4.29 -16.59 -0.71
CA ASP A 154 -4.10 -17.73 0.22
C ASP A 154 -5.22 -17.88 1.26
N LEU A 155 -6.15 -16.90 1.31
CA LEU A 155 -7.28 -16.93 2.24
C LEU A 155 -8.43 -17.73 1.68
N LEU A 156 -8.89 -18.74 2.43
CA LEU A 156 -10.08 -19.54 2.11
C LEU A 156 -11.15 -19.31 3.19
N ILE A 157 -12.32 -18.81 2.76
CA ILE A 157 -13.49 -18.61 3.62
C ILE A 157 -14.58 -19.56 3.15
N ASP A 158 -14.89 -20.59 3.95
CA ASP A 158 -15.92 -21.57 3.66
C ASP A 158 -17.16 -21.32 4.52
N VAL A 159 -18.19 -20.74 3.91
CA VAL A 159 -19.52 -20.53 4.50
C VAL A 159 -20.58 -21.44 3.84
N SER A 160 -20.13 -22.53 3.24
CA SER A 160 -21.01 -23.54 2.65
C SER A 160 -21.70 -24.39 3.71
N VAL A 161 -22.84 -24.97 3.36
CA VAL A 161 -23.54 -25.96 4.20
C VAL A 161 -22.64 -27.16 4.49
N ALA A 162 -21.90 -27.62 3.48
CA ALA A 162 -20.96 -28.73 3.63
C ALA A 162 -19.83 -28.40 4.62
N GLY A 163 -19.28 -27.19 4.57
CA GLY A 163 -18.24 -26.70 5.51
C GLY A 163 -18.77 -26.62 6.94
N LYS A 164 -19.98 -26.10 7.15
CA LYS A 164 -20.61 -26.04 8.49
C LYS A 164 -20.85 -27.42 9.07
N ILE A 165 -21.34 -28.39 8.29
CA ILE A 165 -21.54 -29.78 8.75
C ILE A 165 -20.20 -30.39 9.14
N LYS A 166 -19.14 -30.18 8.36
CA LYS A 166 -17.81 -30.68 8.68
C LYS A 166 -17.25 -30.08 9.99
N GLN A 167 -17.44 -28.78 10.21
CA GLN A 167 -17.03 -28.11 11.46
C GLN A 167 -17.79 -28.67 12.67
N LEU A 168 -19.11 -28.87 12.56
CA LEU A 168 -19.92 -29.47 13.62
C LEU A 168 -19.44 -30.89 13.95
N LYS A 169 -19.15 -31.71 12.92
CA LYS A 169 -18.66 -33.07 13.12
C LYS A 169 -17.29 -33.09 13.85
N ASN A 170 -16.39 -32.16 13.51
CA ASN A 170 -15.08 -32.08 14.16
C ASN A 170 -15.17 -31.57 15.62
N ASN A 171 -16.20 -30.78 15.96
CA ASN A 171 -16.40 -30.27 17.34
C ASN A 171 -17.12 -31.28 18.25
N LEU A 172 -17.62 -32.40 17.71
CA LEU A 172 -18.28 -33.45 18.44
C LEU A 172 -17.38 -34.68 18.69
N GLN A 173 -16.16 -34.65 18.20
CA GLN A 173 -15.07 -35.58 18.50
C GLN A 173 -14.08 -34.99 19.51
#